data_350523591f3e89e25be50e1ccecaae9b
#
_entry.id   350523591f3e89e25be50e1ccecaae9b
#
_cell.length_a   1.000
_cell.length_b   1.000
_cell.length_c   1.000
_cell.angle_alpha   90.00
_cell.angle_beta   90.00
_cell.angle_gamma   90.00
#
_symmetry.space_group_name_H-M   'P 1'
#
loop_
_entity.id
_entity.type
_entity.pdbx_description
1 polymer ?
#
loop_
_entity_poly.entity_id
_entity_poly.type
_entity_poly.pdbx_seq_one_letter_code
_entity_poly.pdbx_strand_id
1 'polypeptide(L)'
;MDTTADLHRLPAEGRIVVSTLKRHDDGHCAHFPVNYTTAVSIANGSSAVLGPYPKICEKDEAAIPDDVPLRLHVDPDEPGLLDGACGLLLPGGGDVDPARYGQDPHPRTHNVHGLRDELEFSLVRDALALDMPVLAICRGMQLLNVFLGGSLEQHLADDPGRLEHDRDRPRAEAAHELRLKDGSRLARMVGTERLPINSHHHQGLGRVAPDLEEVGWSEDGVLEAVESKAHTWVLGVQWHPEAMAPLESRQLAIFRAFVGASEAYARRSASLTARSA
;
A
#
# COMPACT_ATOMS: atom_id res chain seq x y z
N MET A 1 25.91 -29.90 -5.42
CA MET A 1 24.71 -29.18 -5.86
C MET A 1 24.37 -28.26 -4.71
N ASP A 2 24.58 -27.00 -4.94
CA ASP A 2 24.49 -25.97 -3.88
C ASP A 2 23.01 -25.60 -3.69
N THR A 3 22.37 -26.16 -2.66
CA THR A 3 20.95 -25.97 -2.32
C THR A 3 20.71 -24.68 -1.52
N THR A 4 21.72 -23.86 -1.31
CA THR A 4 21.63 -22.62 -0.53
C THR A 4 21.21 -21.40 -1.37
N ALA A 5 21.32 -21.44 -2.70
CA ALA A 5 20.99 -20.32 -3.58
C ALA A 5 19.47 -20.13 -3.81
N ASP A 6 18.64 -21.14 -3.55
CA ASP A 6 17.20 -21.11 -3.82
C ASP A 6 16.35 -20.61 -2.63
N LEU A 7 16.92 -20.51 -1.44
CA LEU A 7 16.21 -20.05 -0.24
C LEU A 7 16.06 -18.51 -0.18
N HIS A 8 16.74 -17.76 -1.04
CA HIS A 8 16.76 -16.30 -1.02
C HIS A 8 15.88 -15.61 -2.05
N ARG A 9 15.37 -16.32 -3.07
CA ARG A 9 14.43 -15.74 -4.02
C ARG A 9 12.99 -15.99 -3.57
N LEU A 10 12.24 -14.89 -3.42
CA LEU A 10 10.78 -14.99 -3.34
C LEU A 10 10.29 -15.59 -4.67
N PRO A 11 9.45 -16.63 -4.69
CA PRO A 11 8.77 -17.03 -5.92
C PRO A 11 7.68 -16.00 -6.24
N ALA A 12 8.12 -14.78 -6.58
CA ALA A 12 7.25 -13.65 -6.89
C ALA A 12 6.88 -13.60 -8.37
N GLU A 13 7.29 -14.59 -9.17
CA GLU A 13 7.06 -14.58 -10.62
C GLU A 13 5.59 -14.43 -10.96
N GLY A 14 5.26 -13.29 -11.60
CA GLY A 14 3.89 -12.91 -11.93
C GLY A 14 3.01 -12.56 -10.72
N ARG A 15 3.58 -12.31 -9.54
CA ARG A 15 2.83 -12.00 -8.30
C ARG A 15 2.93 -10.53 -7.91
N ILE A 16 1.93 -10.07 -7.18
CA ILE A 16 1.93 -8.76 -6.53
C ILE A 16 2.63 -8.93 -5.17
N VAL A 17 3.68 -8.16 -4.94
CA VAL A 17 4.36 -8.11 -3.64
C VAL A 17 3.57 -7.26 -2.67
N VAL A 18 3.35 -7.77 -1.46
CA VAL A 18 2.70 -7.08 -0.34
C VAL A 18 3.66 -7.07 0.85
N SER A 19 3.91 -5.92 1.46
CA SER A 19 4.74 -5.87 2.67
C SER A 19 3.95 -6.37 3.90
N THR A 20 4.66 -6.93 4.92
CA THR A 20 4.04 -7.33 6.18
C THR A 20 3.54 -6.11 6.96
N LEU A 21 2.56 -6.33 7.84
CA LEU A 21 2.07 -5.31 8.75
C LEU A 21 2.87 -5.31 10.07
N LYS A 22 2.94 -4.14 10.70
CA LYS A 22 3.34 -4.00 12.09
C LYS A 22 2.36 -3.02 12.75
N ARG A 23 1.69 -3.42 13.82
CA ARG A 23 0.60 -2.64 14.42
C ARG A 23 0.90 -2.16 15.83
N HIS A 24 1.64 -2.94 16.60
CA HIS A 24 1.96 -2.66 17.98
C HIS A 24 3.41 -3.06 18.27
N ASP A 25 3.92 -2.71 19.42
CA ASP A 25 5.23 -3.17 19.87
C ASP A 25 5.17 -4.62 20.36
N ASP A 26 4.70 -5.51 19.49
CA ASP A 26 4.60 -6.96 19.69
C ASP A 26 5.98 -7.66 19.55
N GLY A 27 7.05 -6.97 19.98
CA GLY A 27 8.41 -7.48 19.85
C GLY A 27 8.86 -7.61 18.40
N HIS A 28 9.49 -8.75 18.06
CA HIS A 28 10.09 -8.97 16.76
C HIS A 28 9.19 -9.70 15.73
N CYS A 29 7.87 -9.75 15.96
CA CYS A 29 6.95 -10.37 15.00
C CYS A 29 6.20 -9.34 14.14
N ALA A 30 5.81 -9.74 12.92
CA ALA A 30 4.96 -8.98 12.02
C ALA A 30 3.56 -9.59 11.95
N HIS A 31 2.59 -8.82 11.46
CA HIS A 31 1.27 -9.32 11.12
C HIS A 31 1.18 -9.68 9.64
N PHE A 32 0.50 -10.80 9.34
CA PHE A 32 0.21 -11.16 7.98
C PHE A 32 -0.87 -10.23 7.38
N PRO A 33 -0.69 -9.71 6.16
CA PRO A 33 -1.61 -8.72 5.56
C PRO A 33 -2.85 -9.39 4.93
N VAL A 34 -3.60 -10.20 5.69
CA VAL A 34 -4.68 -11.08 5.21
C VAL A 34 -5.74 -10.36 4.36
N ASN A 35 -6.23 -9.19 4.79
CA ASN A 35 -7.27 -8.48 4.04
C ASN A 35 -6.77 -8.02 2.67
N TYR A 36 -5.51 -7.61 2.57
CA TYR A 36 -4.88 -7.14 1.33
C TYR A 36 -4.66 -8.29 0.35
N THR A 37 -4.11 -9.41 0.82
CA THR A 37 -3.93 -10.62 0.01
C THR A 37 -5.26 -11.22 -0.44
N THR A 38 -6.28 -11.21 0.44
CA THR A 38 -7.65 -11.61 0.12
C THR A 38 -8.25 -10.71 -0.96
N ALA A 39 -8.12 -9.38 -0.86
CA ALA A 39 -8.65 -8.46 -1.87
C ALA A 39 -7.99 -8.66 -3.24
N VAL A 40 -6.67 -8.91 -3.27
CA VAL A 40 -5.94 -9.28 -4.50
C VAL A 40 -6.49 -10.60 -5.06
N SER A 41 -6.70 -11.62 -4.23
CA SER A 41 -7.22 -12.93 -4.65
C SER A 41 -8.65 -12.84 -5.21
N ILE A 42 -9.57 -12.10 -4.55
CA ILE A 42 -10.95 -11.86 -5.05
C ILE A 42 -10.95 -11.11 -6.39
N ALA A 43 -9.92 -10.30 -6.63
CA ALA A 43 -9.69 -9.63 -7.92
C ALA A 43 -9.03 -10.51 -8.98
N ASN A 44 -8.86 -11.81 -8.73
CA ASN A 44 -8.17 -12.81 -9.55
C ASN A 44 -6.65 -12.58 -9.70
N GLY A 45 -6.02 -11.85 -8.77
CA GLY A 45 -4.58 -11.70 -8.70
C GLY A 45 -3.94 -12.72 -7.77
N SER A 46 -2.62 -12.86 -7.89
CA SER A 46 -1.79 -13.65 -6.97
C SER A 46 -0.85 -12.74 -6.21
N SER A 47 -0.62 -13.01 -4.94
CA SER A 47 0.26 -12.20 -4.08
C SER A 47 1.42 -13.03 -3.52
N ALA A 48 2.47 -12.32 -3.09
CA ALA A 48 3.55 -12.83 -2.27
C ALA A 48 3.84 -11.80 -1.17
N VAL A 49 4.24 -12.24 0.03
CA VAL A 49 4.42 -11.36 1.18
C VAL A 49 5.89 -11.26 1.57
N LEU A 50 6.36 -10.03 1.78
CA LEU A 50 7.71 -9.70 2.25
C LEU A 50 7.69 -9.00 3.60
N GLY A 51 8.66 -9.32 4.47
CA GLY A 51 8.81 -8.60 5.73
C GLY A 51 10.23 -8.63 6.30
N PRO A 52 10.66 -7.54 6.98
CA PRO A 52 11.98 -7.46 7.59
C PRO A 52 12.04 -8.17 8.96
N TYR A 53 10.91 -8.68 9.45
CA TYR A 53 10.81 -9.30 10.76
C TYR A 53 11.10 -10.80 10.73
N PRO A 54 11.54 -11.41 11.85
CA PRO A 54 11.95 -12.81 11.89
C PRO A 54 10.77 -13.79 11.84
N LYS A 55 9.56 -13.38 12.18
CA LYS A 55 8.39 -14.26 12.20
C LYS A 55 7.09 -13.49 12.05
N ILE A 56 6.02 -14.19 11.66
CA ILE A 56 4.65 -13.71 11.81
C ILE A 56 4.18 -13.96 13.25
N CYS A 57 3.30 -13.10 13.76
CA CYS A 57 2.71 -13.26 15.08
C CYS A 57 1.81 -14.53 15.09
N GLU A 58 1.93 -15.35 16.14
CA GLU A 58 1.25 -16.67 16.26
C GLU A 58 -0.26 -16.60 15.97
N LYS A 59 -0.91 -15.50 16.38
CA LYS A 59 -2.34 -15.29 16.14
C LYS A 59 -2.72 -15.18 14.65
N ASP A 60 -1.76 -14.89 13.78
CA ASP A 60 -1.98 -14.68 12.34
C ASP A 60 -1.51 -15.90 11.52
N GLU A 61 -0.77 -16.85 12.11
CA GLU A 61 -0.23 -18.01 11.38
C GLU A 61 -1.31 -18.82 10.68
N ALA A 62 -2.44 -19.05 11.35
CA ALA A 62 -3.57 -19.79 10.78
C ALA A 62 -4.29 -19.05 9.63
N ALA A 63 -4.03 -17.76 9.45
CA ALA A 63 -4.61 -16.94 8.39
C ALA A 63 -3.74 -16.87 7.14
N ILE A 64 -2.55 -17.47 7.14
CA ILE A 64 -1.64 -17.50 5.99
C ILE A 64 -2.16 -18.54 4.99
N PRO A 65 -2.57 -18.13 3.77
CA PRO A 65 -2.99 -19.09 2.75
C PRO A 65 -1.80 -19.90 2.24
N ASP A 66 -2.01 -21.19 1.95
CA ASP A 66 -0.96 -22.12 1.48
C ASP A 66 -0.33 -21.71 0.14
N ASP A 67 -1.06 -20.96 -0.68
CA ASP A 67 -0.65 -20.54 -2.02
C ASP A 67 0.01 -19.14 -2.05
N VAL A 68 0.14 -18.47 -0.89
CA VAL A 68 0.80 -17.17 -0.76
C VAL A 68 2.23 -17.34 -0.22
N PRO A 69 3.25 -17.22 -1.07
CA PRO A 69 4.64 -17.26 -0.62
C PRO A 69 4.92 -16.15 0.39
N LEU A 70 5.64 -16.52 1.44
CA LEU A 70 6.05 -15.61 2.51
C LEU A 70 7.58 -15.64 2.65
N ARG A 71 8.20 -14.45 2.60
CA ARG A 71 9.62 -14.27 2.89
C ARG A 71 9.80 -13.29 4.03
N LEU A 72 10.45 -13.72 5.09
CA LEU A 72 10.80 -12.95 6.28
C LEU A 72 12.31 -12.73 6.35
N HIS A 73 12.79 -11.95 7.34
CA HIS A 73 14.20 -11.56 7.47
C HIS A 73 14.76 -10.84 6.23
N VAL A 74 13.90 -10.10 5.54
CA VAL A 74 14.33 -9.35 4.35
C VAL A 74 15.20 -8.18 4.77
N ASP A 75 16.39 -8.10 4.19
CA ASP A 75 17.25 -6.92 4.31
C ASP A 75 16.73 -5.82 3.37
N PRO A 76 16.40 -4.62 3.88
CA PRO A 76 15.96 -3.52 3.04
C PRO A 76 16.92 -3.13 1.91
N ASP A 77 18.20 -3.35 2.10
CA ASP A 77 19.27 -3.04 1.12
C ASP A 77 19.55 -4.19 0.15
N GLU A 78 18.88 -5.33 0.30
CA GLU A 78 19.04 -6.46 -0.60
C GLU A 78 18.59 -6.11 -2.03
N PRO A 79 19.43 -6.34 -3.05
CA PRO A 79 19.03 -6.07 -4.43
C PRO A 79 18.04 -7.11 -4.96
N GLY A 80 17.14 -6.67 -5.83
CA GLY A 80 16.22 -7.58 -6.55
C GLY A 80 15.05 -8.10 -5.71
N LEU A 81 14.65 -7.39 -4.66
CA LEU A 81 13.47 -7.76 -3.85
C LEU A 81 12.17 -7.87 -4.66
N LEU A 82 12.09 -7.17 -5.80
CA LEU A 82 10.96 -7.20 -6.73
C LEU A 82 11.23 -8.00 -8.00
N ASP A 83 12.32 -8.79 -8.05
CA ASP A 83 12.62 -9.61 -9.23
C ASP A 83 11.50 -10.61 -9.51
N GLY A 84 10.97 -10.58 -10.74
CA GLY A 84 9.84 -11.40 -11.16
C GLY A 84 8.46 -10.93 -10.69
N ALA A 85 8.40 -9.94 -9.79
CA ALA A 85 7.14 -9.36 -9.37
C ALA A 85 6.45 -8.56 -10.49
N CYS A 86 5.14 -8.43 -10.42
CA CYS A 86 4.36 -7.69 -11.40
C CYS A 86 3.65 -6.46 -10.84
N GLY A 87 3.65 -6.27 -9.52
CA GLY A 87 3.05 -5.12 -8.83
C GLY A 87 3.50 -5.03 -7.38
N LEU A 88 3.38 -3.86 -6.79
CA LEU A 88 3.65 -3.58 -5.38
C LEU A 88 2.39 -3.05 -4.70
N LEU A 89 1.99 -3.69 -3.60
CA LEU A 89 0.94 -3.20 -2.70
C LEU A 89 1.56 -2.80 -1.37
N LEU A 90 1.41 -1.53 -1.01
CA LEU A 90 1.82 -0.98 0.29
C LEU A 90 0.60 -0.91 1.22
N PRO A 91 0.54 -1.70 2.27
CA PRO A 91 -0.60 -1.74 3.17
C PRO A 91 -0.59 -0.62 4.22
N GLY A 92 -1.72 -0.43 4.90
CA GLY A 92 -1.85 0.44 6.05
C GLY A 92 -0.99 0.03 7.25
N GLY A 93 -1.08 0.78 8.35
CA GLY A 93 -0.32 0.49 9.58
C GLY A 93 -0.16 1.68 10.49
N GLY A 94 0.86 1.65 11.36
CA GLY A 94 1.26 2.76 12.21
C GLY A 94 1.93 3.88 11.44
N ASP A 95 2.42 4.90 12.13
CA ASP A 95 2.91 6.13 11.51
C ASP A 95 4.25 5.95 10.80
N VAL A 96 4.44 6.71 9.73
CA VAL A 96 5.76 6.88 9.10
C VAL A 96 6.61 7.79 9.98
N ASP A 97 7.89 7.44 10.16
CA ASP A 97 8.81 8.22 10.99
C ASP A 97 8.86 9.69 10.51
N PRO A 98 8.50 10.67 11.37
CA PRO A 98 8.54 12.09 11.05
C PRO A 98 9.91 12.60 10.58
N ALA A 99 11.00 11.98 11.01
CA ALA A 99 12.34 12.30 10.55
C ALA A 99 12.49 12.10 9.02
N ARG A 100 11.72 11.20 8.40
CA ARG A 100 11.73 10.92 6.96
C ARG A 100 11.24 12.11 6.11
N TYR A 101 10.46 13.03 6.70
CA TYR A 101 9.98 14.25 6.03
C TYR A 101 10.40 15.53 6.75
N GLY A 102 11.45 15.43 7.60
CA GLY A 102 12.13 16.58 8.23
C GLY A 102 11.29 17.29 9.29
N GLN A 103 10.44 16.58 10.01
CA GLN A 103 9.64 17.11 11.10
C GLN A 103 9.97 16.43 12.44
N ASP A 104 9.76 17.16 13.53
CA ASP A 104 9.76 16.56 14.87
C ASP A 104 8.47 15.73 15.07
N PRO A 105 8.52 14.64 15.86
CA PRO A 105 7.34 13.82 16.10
C PRO A 105 6.29 14.59 16.92
N HIS A 106 5.05 14.55 16.45
CA HIS A 106 3.90 15.05 17.19
C HIS A 106 3.63 14.16 18.42
N PRO A 107 3.07 14.69 19.54
CA PRO A 107 2.76 13.89 20.73
C PRO A 107 1.81 12.71 20.50
N ARG A 108 1.06 12.74 19.39
CA ARG A 108 0.16 11.66 18.98
C ARG A 108 0.79 10.68 17.99
N THR A 109 2.04 10.90 17.57
CA THR A 109 2.76 9.93 16.72
C THR A 109 2.95 8.61 17.49
N HIS A 110 2.59 7.50 16.85
CA HIS A 110 2.65 6.19 17.49
C HIS A 110 2.90 5.05 16.46
N ASN A 111 3.37 3.91 16.99
CA ASN A 111 3.61 2.71 16.19
C ASN A 111 4.55 2.94 14.98
N VAL A 112 5.58 3.78 15.17
CA VAL A 112 6.64 3.99 14.19
C VAL A 112 7.56 2.77 14.15
N HIS A 113 7.83 2.24 12.95
CA HIS A 113 8.64 1.04 12.77
C HIS A 113 9.71 1.24 11.69
N GLY A 114 10.91 1.68 12.10
CA GLY A 114 12.01 2.04 11.20
C GLY A 114 12.38 0.97 10.18
N LEU A 115 12.47 -0.31 10.58
CA LEU A 115 12.77 -1.40 9.65
C LEU A 115 11.71 -1.57 8.56
N ARG A 116 10.45 -1.34 8.88
CA ARG A 116 9.37 -1.37 7.91
C ARG A 116 9.46 -0.18 6.96
N ASP A 117 9.73 1.02 7.51
CA ASP A 117 9.94 2.21 6.69
C ASP A 117 11.08 1.99 5.71
N GLU A 118 12.23 1.49 6.16
CA GLU A 118 13.39 1.20 5.31
C GLU A 118 13.04 0.23 4.19
N LEU A 119 12.41 -0.91 4.51
CA LEU A 119 12.00 -1.88 3.50
C LEU A 119 11.03 -1.27 2.49
N GLU A 120 9.97 -0.60 2.95
CA GLU A 120 8.95 -0.06 2.04
C GLU A 120 9.50 1.09 1.19
N PHE A 121 10.41 1.93 1.71
CA PHE A 121 11.14 2.93 0.92
C PHE A 121 11.96 2.29 -0.20
N SER A 122 12.66 1.18 0.09
CA SER A 122 13.43 0.43 -0.88
C SER A 122 12.53 -0.18 -1.96
N LEU A 123 11.42 -0.81 -1.56
CA LEU A 123 10.44 -1.38 -2.49
C LEU A 123 9.81 -0.31 -3.40
N VAL A 124 9.46 0.86 -2.86
CA VAL A 124 8.92 1.98 -3.65
C VAL A 124 9.95 2.48 -4.64
N ARG A 125 11.20 2.70 -4.21
CA ARG A 125 12.29 3.12 -5.10
C ARG A 125 12.40 2.19 -6.31
N ASP A 126 12.45 0.89 -6.07
CA ASP A 126 12.66 -0.10 -7.11
C ASP A 126 11.42 -0.26 -8.00
N ALA A 127 10.22 -0.25 -7.43
CA ALA A 127 8.96 -0.32 -8.19
C ALA A 127 8.79 0.88 -9.13
N LEU A 128 9.05 2.09 -8.65
CA LEU A 128 8.96 3.31 -9.47
C LEU A 128 10.03 3.34 -10.56
N ALA A 129 11.27 2.92 -10.26
CA ALA A 129 12.34 2.82 -11.25
C ALA A 129 12.01 1.83 -12.38
N LEU A 130 11.23 0.79 -12.10
CA LEU A 130 10.76 -0.22 -13.06
C LEU A 130 9.45 0.16 -13.76
N ASP A 131 8.83 1.30 -13.45
CA ASP A 131 7.45 1.65 -13.85
C ASP A 131 6.47 0.52 -13.54
N MET A 132 6.69 -0.17 -12.41
CA MET A 132 5.84 -1.24 -11.90
C MET A 132 4.57 -0.64 -11.29
N PRO A 133 3.38 -1.24 -11.48
CA PRO A 133 2.16 -0.80 -10.81
C PRO A 133 2.27 -0.79 -9.28
N VAL A 134 1.84 0.31 -8.66
CA VAL A 134 1.84 0.48 -7.20
C VAL A 134 0.45 0.86 -6.71
N LEU A 135 -0.10 0.09 -5.77
CA LEU A 135 -1.27 0.45 -4.98
C LEU A 135 -0.85 0.71 -3.54
N ALA A 136 -1.01 1.96 -3.08
CA ALA A 136 -0.60 2.41 -1.77
C ALA A 136 -1.83 2.77 -0.92
N ILE A 137 -2.04 2.07 0.22
CA ILE A 137 -3.26 2.15 1.03
C ILE A 137 -2.93 2.72 2.41
N CYS A 138 -3.67 3.75 2.83
CA CYS A 138 -3.58 4.42 4.14
C CYS A 138 -2.14 4.87 4.43
N ARG A 139 -1.44 4.23 5.37
CA ARG A 139 -0.01 4.49 5.62
C ARG A 139 0.83 4.34 4.34
N GLY A 140 0.50 3.39 3.45
CA GLY A 140 1.19 3.22 2.18
C GLY A 140 1.13 4.47 1.31
N MET A 141 -0.03 5.15 1.21
CA MET A 141 -0.19 6.42 0.52
C MET A 141 0.66 7.53 1.17
N GLN A 142 0.68 7.58 2.50
CA GLN A 142 1.48 8.53 3.27
C GLN A 142 2.98 8.33 3.01
N LEU A 143 3.44 7.07 3.07
CA LEU A 143 4.83 6.70 2.78
C LEU A 143 5.22 7.04 1.33
N LEU A 144 4.37 6.74 0.35
CA LEU A 144 4.59 7.10 -1.05
C LEU A 144 4.76 8.61 -1.23
N ASN A 145 3.90 9.42 -0.59
CA ASN A 145 4.01 10.87 -0.62
C ASN A 145 5.33 11.36 -0.01
N VAL A 146 5.72 10.82 1.14
CA VAL A 146 6.99 11.16 1.81
C VAL A 146 8.19 10.76 0.95
N PHE A 147 8.18 9.55 0.37
CA PHE A 147 9.23 9.08 -0.54
C PHE A 147 9.45 10.03 -1.72
N LEU A 148 8.36 10.58 -2.29
CA LEU A 148 8.39 11.52 -3.42
C LEU A 148 8.65 12.97 -2.99
N GLY A 149 8.96 13.23 -1.71
CA GLY A 149 9.33 14.54 -1.18
C GLY A 149 8.19 15.38 -0.60
N GLY A 150 7.04 14.76 -0.35
CA GLY A 150 5.93 15.36 0.38
C GLY A 150 6.15 15.37 1.91
N SER A 151 5.11 15.74 2.66
CA SER A 151 5.08 15.68 4.13
C SER A 151 3.70 15.23 4.61
N LEU A 152 3.57 14.98 5.91
CA LEU A 152 2.31 14.59 6.54
C LEU A 152 1.79 15.68 7.48
N GLU A 153 0.47 15.73 7.64
CA GLU A 153 -0.22 16.31 8.76
C GLU A 153 -0.33 15.22 9.82
N GLN A 154 0.44 15.35 10.91
CA GLN A 154 0.66 14.27 11.86
C GLN A 154 -0.54 13.98 12.76
N HIS A 155 -1.51 14.90 12.85
CA HIS A 155 -2.73 14.70 13.63
C HIS A 155 -3.86 15.60 13.13
N LEU A 156 -4.77 15.04 12.34
CA LEU A 156 -5.88 15.78 11.72
C LEU A 156 -6.82 16.42 12.75
N ALA A 157 -6.99 15.79 13.92
CA ALA A 157 -7.88 16.28 14.98
C ALA A 157 -7.37 17.53 15.71
N ASP A 158 -6.18 18.02 15.42
CA ASP A 158 -5.70 19.34 15.91
C ASP A 158 -6.47 20.49 15.23
N ASP A 159 -7.01 20.27 14.05
CA ASP A 159 -7.94 21.18 13.39
C ASP A 159 -9.39 20.83 13.77
N PRO A 160 -10.08 21.66 14.59
CA PRO A 160 -11.46 21.40 15.01
C PRO A 160 -12.48 21.44 13.86
N GLY A 161 -12.07 21.88 12.67
CA GLY A 161 -12.89 21.87 11.45
C GLY A 161 -12.92 20.52 10.74
N ARG A 162 -12.04 19.59 11.13
CA ARG A 162 -11.97 18.26 10.52
C ARG A 162 -13.02 17.30 11.08
N LEU A 163 -13.45 16.39 10.23
CA LEU A 163 -14.23 15.23 10.65
C LEU A 163 -13.37 14.29 11.51
N GLU A 164 -14.02 13.40 12.23
CA GLU A 164 -13.31 12.30 12.89
C GLU A 164 -12.95 11.22 11.87
N HIS A 165 -11.65 11.13 11.53
CA HIS A 165 -11.10 10.16 10.57
C HIS A 165 -10.60 8.88 11.23
N ASP A 166 -10.30 8.89 12.53
CA ASP A 166 -9.88 7.71 13.29
C ASP A 166 -11.04 7.16 14.12
N ARG A 167 -11.98 6.50 13.44
CA ARG A 167 -13.23 6.03 14.05
C ARG A 167 -13.13 4.59 14.53
N ASP A 168 -13.55 4.36 15.75
CA ASP A 168 -13.77 3.01 16.30
C ASP A 168 -15.09 2.42 15.73
N ARG A 169 -15.02 1.95 14.49
CA ARG A 169 -16.12 1.32 13.74
C ARG A 169 -15.63 0.08 13.01
N PRO A 170 -16.54 -0.86 12.64
CA PRO A 170 -16.19 -1.96 11.76
C PRO A 170 -15.55 -1.44 10.46
N ARG A 171 -14.40 -1.99 10.08
CA ARG A 171 -13.64 -1.52 8.91
C ARG A 171 -14.38 -1.63 7.58
N ALA A 172 -15.41 -2.48 7.50
CA ALA A 172 -16.26 -2.62 6.32
C ALA A 172 -17.35 -1.55 6.20
N GLU A 173 -17.59 -0.73 7.25
CA GLU A 173 -18.62 0.30 7.25
C GLU A 173 -18.09 1.63 6.71
N ALA A 174 -18.91 2.29 5.86
CA ALA A 174 -18.59 3.63 5.39
C ALA A 174 -18.67 4.67 6.53
N ALA A 175 -17.75 5.62 6.53
CA ALA A 175 -17.65 6.71 7.51
C ALA A 175 -18.11 8.05 6.93
N HIS A 176 -17.73 8.35 5.70
CA HIS A 176 -18.07 9.58 4.99
C HIS A 176 -18.04 9.38 3.46
N GLU A 177 -18.40 10.41 2.72
CA GLU A 177 -18.39 10.40 1.27
C GLU A 177 -17.08 10.99 0.73
N LEU A 178 -16.47 10.30 -0.20
CA LEU A 178 -15.36 10.76 -1.01
C LEU A 178 -15.89 11.46 -2.27
N ARG A 179 -15.41 12.66 -2.55
CA ARG A 179 -15.59 13.37 -3.82
C ARG A 179 -14.35 13.18 -4.68
N LEU A 180 -14.50 12.61 -5.86
CA LEU A 180 -13.44 12.36 -6.82
C LEU A 180 -13.37 13.48 -7.87
N LYS A 181 -12.16 13.74 -8.35
CA LYS A 181 -11.91 14.60 -9.49
C LYS A 181 -12.49 13.97 -10.75
N ASP A 182 -13.30 14.75 -11.49
CA ASP A 182 -13.85 14.31 -12.77
C ASP A 182 -12.71 13.88 -13.72
N GLY A 183 -12.95 12.76 -14.43
CA GLY A 183 -11.99 12.20 -15.35
C GLY A 183 -10.72 11.63 -14.72
N SER A 184 -10.59 11.57 -13.39
CA SER A 184 -9.49 10.86 -12.74
C SER A 184 -9.52 9.36 -13.08
N ARG A 185 -8.39 8.69 -12.99
CA ARG A 185 -8.32 7.23 -13.16
C ARG A 185 -9.20 6.53 -12.15
N LEU A 186 -9.14 6.97 -10.89
CA LEU A 186 -9.94 6.40 -9.81
C LEU A 186 -11.45 6.55 -10.05
N ALA A 187 -11.93 7.73 -10.48
CA ALA A 187 -13.35 7.94 -10.82
C ALA A 187 -13.82 6.99 -11.94
N ARG A 188 -12.98 6.79 -12.96
CA ARG A 188 -13.28 5.82 -14.03
C ARG A 188 -13.31 4.37 -13.54
N MET A 189 -12.40 3.99 -12.62
CA MET A 189 -12.37 2.63 -12.06
C MET A 189 -13.62 2.31 -11.26
N VAL A 190 -14.04 3.24 -10.39
CA VAL A 190 -15.21 3.03 -9.50
C VAL A 190 -16.54 3.38 -10.16
N GLY A 191 -16.51 4.05 -11.33
CA GLY A 191 -17.68 4.41 -12.13
C GLY A 191 -18.56 5.51 -11.51
N THR A 192 -17.97 6.35 -10.64
CA THR A 192 -18.69 7.46 -10.00
C THR A 192 -17.72 8.52 -9.49
N GLU A 193 -18.18 9.76 -9.34
CA GLU A 193 -17.45 10.84 -8.68
C GLU A 193 -17.71 10.94 -7.17
N ARG A 194 -18.63 10.13 -6.64
CA ARG A 194 -18.96 10.07 -5.22
C ARG A 194 -18.94 8.63 -4.73
N LEU A 195 -18.13 8.36 -3.71
CA LEU A 195 -17.90 7.02 -3.21
C LEU A 195 -17.97 7.00 -1.68
N PRO A 196 -18.83 6.21 -1.05
CA PRO A 196 -18.76 5.97 0.38
C PRO A 196 -17.47 5.23 0.72
N ILE A 197 -16.72 5.75 1.71
CA ILE A 197 -15.45 5.17 2.17
C ILE A 197 -15.44 5.00 3.69
N ASN A 198 -14.68 4.02 4.19
CA ASN A 198 -14.36 3.90 5.61
C ASN A 198 -13.24 4.90 5.99
N SER A 199 -12.99 5.08 7.28
CA SER A 199 -11.92 5.96 7.74
C SER A 199 -11.35 5.45 9.06
N HIS A 200 -10.02 5.18 9.08
CA HIS A 200 -9.30 4.64 10.22
C HIS A 200 -7.85 5.20 10.21
N HIS A 201 -7.72 6.53 10.20
CA HIS A 201 -6.44 7.20 10.18
C HIS A 201 -6.51 8.53 10.94
N HIS A 202 -5.47 8.87 11.71
CA HIS A 202 -5.37 10.15 12.39
C HIS A 202 -4.41 11.11 11.71
N GLN A 203 -3.65 10.63 10.70
CA GLN A 203 -2.75 11.42 9.88
C GLN A 203 -3.30 11.56 8.46
N GLY A 204 -2.87 12.61 7.76
CA GLY A 204 -3.18 12.84 6.35
C GLY A 204 -1.97 13.36 5.59
N LEU A 205 -2.12 13.60 4.29
CA LEU A 205 -1.07 14.29 3.53
C LEU A 205 -1.07 15.78 3.87
N GLY A 206 0.11 16.30 4.23
CA GLY A 206 0.36 17.73 4.39
C GLY A 206 0.76 18.34 3.05
N ARG A 207 2.07 18.53 2.78
CA ARG A 207 2.53 18.92 1.44
C ARG A 207 2.49 17.69 0.53
N VAL A 208 1.70 17.78 -0.54
CA VAL A 208 1.66 16.74 -1.58
C VAL A 208 2.92 16.82 -2.45
N ALA A 209 3.52 15.69 -2.73
CA ALA A 209 4.69 15.60 -3.60
C ALA A 209 4.38 16.09 -5.02
N PRO A 210 5.30 16.78 -5.71
CA PRO A 210 5.05 17.37 -7.05
C PRO A 210 4.61 16.35 -8.12
N ASP A 211 5.08 15.11 -7.99
CA ASP A 211 4.78 14.01 -8.94
C ASP A 211 3.41 13.36 -8.69
N LEU A 212 2.72 13.76 -7.64
CA LEU A 212 1.37 13.29 -7.33
C LEU A 212 0.31 14.32 -7.75
N GLU A 213 -0.80 13.81 -8.21
CA GLU A 213 -2.02 14.55 -8.50
C GLU A 213 -3.06 14.24 -7.46
N GLU A 214 -3.66 15.27 -6.88
CA GLU A 214 -4.76 15.16 -5.95
C GLU A 214 -6.04 14.83 -6.72
N VAL A 215 -6.70 13.70 -6.37
CA VAL A 215 -7.85 13.21 -7.14
C VAL A 215 -9.07 12.84 -6.30
N GLY A 216 -8.99 12.93 -4.96
CA GLY A 216 -10.14 12.64 -4.11
C GLY A 216 -10.06 13.30 -2.74
N TRP A 217 -11.19 13.83 -2.26
CA TRP A 217 -11.28 14.56 -0.99
C TRP A 217 -12.53 14.15 -0.23
N SER A 218 -12.42 14.05 1.10
CA SER A 218 -13.56 13.97 2.01
C SER A 218 -14.34 15.31 2.07
N GLU A 219 -15.48 15.31 2.76
CA GLU A 219 -16.37 16.47 2.86
C GLU A 219 -15.72 17.65 3.58
N ASP A 220 -14.77 17.41 4.49
CA ASP A 220 -14.00 18.43 5.21
C ASP A 220 -12.70 18.82 4.51
N GLY A 221 -12.47 18.30 3.30
CA GLY A 221 -11.34 18.63 2.45
C GLY A 221 -10.05 17.89 2.76
N VAL A 222 -10.07 16.86 3.60
CA VAL A 222 -8.92 15.97 3.77
C VAL A 222 -8.68 15.21 2.45
N LEU A 223 -7.42 15.19 2.01
CA LEU A 223 -7.02 14.50 0.79
C LEU A 223 -7.01 13.00 1.02
N GLU A 224 -7.84 12.30 0.27
CA GLU A 224 -8.09 10.87 0.41
C GLU A 224 -7.54 10.04 -0.75
N ALA A 225 -7.20 10.66 -1.89
CA ALA A 225 -6.65 9.94 -3.03
C ALA A 225 -5.69 10.76 -3.86
N VAL A 226 -4.61 10.12 -4.32
CA VAL A 226 -3.61 10.68 -5.23
C VAL A 226 -3.27 9.69 -6.34
N GLU A 227 -2.94 10.22 -7.52
CA GLU A 227 -2.44 9.47 -8.67
C GLU A 227 -1.07 10.00 -9.11
N SER A 228 -0.17 9.14 -9.58
CA SER A 228 1.08 9.62 -10.17
C SER A 228 0.85 10.23 -11.55
N LYS A 229 1.54 11.36 -11.79
CA LYS A 229 1.65 12.02 -13.10
C LYS A 229 2.75 11.41 -13.97
N ALA A 230 3.76 10.80 -13.33
CA ALA A 230 4.98 10.34 -13.98
C ALA A 230 4.96 8.85 -14.35
N HIS A 231 4.16 8.04 -13.64
CA HIS A 231 4.18 6.59 -13.77
C HIS A 231 2.89 6.05 -14.40
N THR A 232 3.01 4.93 -15.11
CA THR A 232 1.91 4.31 -15.84
C THR A 232 0.74 3.95 -14.93
N TRP A 233 0.99 3.38 -13.73
CA TRP A 233 -0.05 3.01 -12.80
C TRP A 233 0.43 3.09 -11.35
N VAL A 234 0.25 4.22 -10.71
CA VAL A 234 0.49 4.43 -9.27
C VAL A 234 -0.71 5.16 -8.69
N LEU A 235 -1.33 4.56 -7.68
CA LEU A 235 -2.51 5.05 -6.99
C LEU A 235 -2.28 4.98 -5.48
N GLY A 236 -2.51 6.08 -4.79
CA GLY A 236 -2.59 6.15 -3.33
C GLY A 236 -4.01 6.45 -2.87
N VAL A 237 -4.49 5.71 -1.85
CA VAL A 237 -5.80 5.94 -1.21
C VAL A 237 -5.64 5.94 0.31
N GLN A 238 -6.31 6.87 1.01
CA GLN A 238 -6.14 7.03 2.46
C GLN A 238 -7.05 6.09 3.26
N TRP A 239 -8.20 5.72 2.72
CA TRP A 239 -9.11 4.75 3.34
C TRP A 239 -8.64 3.30 3.14
N HIS A 240 -9.44 2.34 3.62
CA HIS A 240 -9.16 0.91 3.56
C HIS A 240 -10.11 0.16 2.62
N PRO A 241 -9.90 0.24 1.28
CA PRO A 241 -10.75 -0.46 0.31
C PRO A 241 -10.68 -1.99 0.46
N GLU A 242 -9.57 -2.55 0.97
CA GLU A 242 -9.40 -3.99 1.20
C GLU A 242 -10.41 -4.54 2.20
N ALA A 243 -10.85 -3.73 3.16
CA ALA A 243 -11.86 -4.15 4.14
C ALA A 243 -13.29 -4.10 3.58
N MET A 244 -13.54 -3.30 2.56
CA MET A 244 -14.84 -3.12 1.93
C MET A 244 -15.00 -3.98 0.67
N ALA A 245 -13.92 -4.32 -0.02
CA ALA A 245 -13.92 -5.04 -1.31
C ALA A 245 -14.72 -6.35 -1.33
N PRO A 246 -14.79 -7.15 -0.25
CA PRO A 246 -15.61 -8.36 -0.24
C PRO A 246 -17.12 -8.11 -0.36
N LEU A 247 -17.58 -6.91 0.01
CA LEU A 247 -19.00 -6.54 0.07
C LEU A 247 -19.38 -5.48 -0.97
N GLU A 248 -18.42 -4.64 -1.38
CA GLU A 248 -18.68 -3.45 -2.19
C GLU A 248 -17.94 -3.54 -3.55
N SER A 249 -18.67 -3.74 -4.61
CA SER A 249 -18.12 -3.95 -5.96
C SER A 249 -17.26 -2.77 -6.47
N ARG A 250 -17.57 -1.53 -6.07
CA ARG A 250 -16.78 -0.35 -6.43
C ARG A 250 -15.41 -0.33 -5.74
N GLN A 251 -15.34 -0.79 -4.49
CA GLN A 251 -14.08 -0.95 -3.77
C GLN A 251 -13.25 -2.07 -4.39
N LEU A 252 -13.89 -3.19 -4.76
CA LEU A 252 -13.25 -4.28 -5.47
C LEU A 252 -12.73 -3.87 -6.86
N ALA A 253 -13.37 -2.90 -7.53
CA ALA A 253 -12.93 -2.42 -8.83
C ALA A 253 -11.53 -1.80 -8.80
N ILE A 254 -11.11 -1.22 -7.68
CA ILE A 254 -9.73 -0.70 -7.47
C ILE A 254 -8.73 -1.86 -7.57
N PHE A 255 -8.98 -2.96 -6.88
CA PHE A 255 -8.10 -4.15 -6.92
C PHE A 255 -8.10 -4.81 -8.29
N ARG A 256 -9.26 -4.92 -8.97
CA ARG A 256 -9.34 -5.45 -10.34
C ARG A 256 -8.53 -4.62 -11.32
N ALA A 257 -8.58 -3.29 -11.21
CA ALA A 257 -7.78 -2.41 -12.05
C ALA A 257 -6.27 -2.54 -11.76
N PHE A 258 -5.90 -2.68 -10.49
CA PHE A 258 -4.52 -2.91 -10.07
C PHE A 258 -3.98 -4.25 -10.58
N VAL A 259 -4.73 -5.35 -10.41
CA VAL A 259 -4.38 -6.69 -10.94
C VAL A 259 -4.24 -6.64 -12.46
N GLY A 260 -5.19 -6.03 -13.17
CA GLY A 260 -5.10 -5.89 -14.63
C GLY A 260 -3.89 -5.09 -15.10
N ALA A 261 -3.50 -4.02 -14.37
CA ALA A 261 -2.29 -3.26 -14.63
C ALA A 261 -1.02 -4.11 -14.38
N SER A 262 -1.02 -4.88 -13.30
CA SER A 262 0.08 -5.78 -12.94
C SER A 262 0.29 -6.88 -13.98
N GLU A 263 -0.76 -7.49 -14.47
CA GLU A 263 -0.70 -8.47 -15.58
C GLU A 263 -0.18 -7.84 -16.89
N ALA A 264 -0.62 -6.61 -17.20
CA ALA A 264 -0.13 -5.89 -18.37
C ALA A 264 1.35 -5.57 -18.26
N TYR A 265 1.82 -5.20 -17.05
CA TYR A 265 3.24 -5.00 -16.76
C TYR A 265 4.04 -6.30 -16.95
N ALA A 266 3.60 -7.43 -16.39
CA ALA A 266 4.26 -8.73 -16.53
C ALA A 266 4.42 -9.14 -18.00
N ARG A 267 3.36 -8.97 -18.83
CA ARG A 267 3.41 -9.24 -20.27
C ARG A 267 4.43 -8.36 -21.00
N ARG A 268 4.53 -7.06 -20.66
CA ARG A 268 5.51 -6.14 -21.26
C ARG A 268 6.94 -6.55 -20.90
N SER A 269 7.20 -6.83 -19.62
CA SER A 269 8.51 -7.21 -19.12
C SER A 269 9.02 -8.51 -19.76
N ALA A 270 8.17 -9.54 -19.85
CA ALA A 270 8.50 -10.79 -20.52
C ALA A 270 8.86 -10.59 -22.01
N SER A 271 8.12 -9.69 -22.70
CA SER A 271 8.37 -9.38 -24.11
C SER A 271 9.71 -8.66 -24.34
N LEU A 272 10.15 -7.84 -23.41
CA LEU A 272 11.44 -7.14 -23.46
C LEU A 272 12.60 -8.12 -23.23
N THR A 273 12.49 -8.99 -22.25
CA THR A 273 13.50 -10.04 -21.96
C THR A 273 13.70 -10.98 -23.13
N ALA A 274 12.60 -11.42 -23.77
CA ALA A 274 12.66 -12.30 -24.95
C ALA A 274 13.28 -11.66 -26.20
N ARG A 275 13.32 -10.33 -26.29
CA ARG A 275 13.96 -9.60 -27.42
C ARG A 275 15.45 -9.34 -27.18
N SER A 276 15.90 -9.43 -25.93
CA SER A 276 17.29 -9.18 -25.51
C SER A 276 18.12 -10.47 -25.38
N ALA A 277 17.48 -11.65 -25.45
CA ALA A 277 18.07 -12.98 -25.47
C ALA A 277 18.20 -13.53 -26.89
#